data_503eb5f913aa12299914a900b1d77d38
#
_entry.id   503eb5f913aa12299914a900b1d77d38
#
_cell.length_a   1.000
_cell.length_b   1.000
_cell.length_c   1.000
_cell.angle_alpha   90.00
_cell.angle_beta   90.00
_cell.angle_gamma   90.00
#
_symmetry.space_group_name_H-M   'P 1'
#
loop_
_entity.id
_entity.type
_entity.pdbx_description
1 polymer ?
#
loop_
_entity_poly.entity_id
_entity_poly.type
_entity_poly.pdbx_seq_one_letter_code
_entity_poly.pdbx_strand_id
1 'polypeptide(L)'
;MITVFTPTYNRAHLLIRLYQSLASQTFTDFEWLLIDDGSADNTSDVVQGLITENKISIRFHQCPNGGKHRAINHGIREAQGELFFIVDSDDWLPKDSLETIAKYYETIKDDKSFAGVSGHRGYPDGSIVGSGQKEEFIDANALEIRYKFHVTGDLNEVFRTSIMREYSFPEYDGERFCPEALVWNRIATKYKLRYFNKVTYIADYQPGGLTANIVRVRMESPLASTTCYQEMLTHDIPLKQKVKAAINYWRFAACLPAGTTAPQLPWYWRICQPIGLLMHRRDLQILAH
;
A
#
# COMPACT_ATOMS: atom_id res chain seq x y z
N MET A 1 -13.10 -10.23 -13.66
CA MET A 1 -12.03 -10.96 -12.92
C MET A 1 -11.22 -9.99 -12.03
N ILE A 2 -10.84 -10.43 -10.83
CA ILE A 2 -10.00 -9.69 -9.88
C ILE A 2 -8.65 -10.39 -9.75
N THR A 3 -7.53 -9.68 -9.84
CA THR A 3 -6.23 -10.18 -9.38
C THR A 3 -6.08 -9.82 -7.89
N VAL A 4 -6.15 -10.80 -7.02
CA VAL A 4 -5.71 -10.68 -5.63
C VAL A 4 -4.20 -10.86 -5.64
N PHE A 5 -3.47 -9.80 -5.32
CA PHE A 5 -2.01 -9.77 -5.38
C PHE A 5 -1.41 -9.81 -3.98
N THR A 6 -0.45 -10.69 -3.75
CA THR A 6 0.25 -10.80 -2.47
C THR A 6 1.77 -10.74 -2.67
N PRO A 7 2.43 -9.67 -2.18
CA PRO A 7 3.88 -9.69 -2.02
C PRO A 7 4.23 -10.48 -0.76
N THR A 8 5.23 -11.36 -0.83
CA THR A 8 5.67 -12.15 0.32
C THR A 8 7.19 -12.15 0.47
N TYR A 9 7.68 -12.20 1.71
CA TYR A 9 9.10 -12.35 2.02
C TYR A 9 9.27 -12.97 3.41
N ASN A 10 9.81 -14.22 3.47
CA ASN A 10 10.02 -14.98 4.71
C ASN A 10 8.76 -15.10 5.58
N ARG A 11 7.60 -15.43 4.97
CA ARG A 11 6.29 -15.50 5.63
C ARG A 11 5.47 -16.74 5.29
N ALA A 12 6.14 -17.85 4.97
CA ALA A 12 5.51 -19.13 4.62
C ALA A 12 4.37 -19.52 5.56
N HIS A 13 4.58 -19.37 6.87
CA HIS A 13 3.63 -19.75 7.92
C HIS A 13 2.33 -18.93 7.94
N LEU A 14 2.31 -17.72 7.33
CA LEU A 14 1.14 -16.85 7.29
C LEU A 14 0.28 -17.06 6.04
N LEU A 15 0.87 -17.55 4.94
CA LEU A 15 0.18 -17.73 3.66
C LEU A 15 -1.00 -18.71 3.72
N ILE A 16 -0.96 -19.70 4.62
CA ILE A 16 -2.02 -20.70 4.76
C ILE A 16 -3.34 -20.05 5.20
N ARG A 17 -3.28 -19.08 6.13
CA ARG A 17 -4.47 -18.35 6.59
C ARG A 17 -5.09 -17.53 5.47
N LEU A 18 -4.26 -16.77 4.72
CA LEU A 18 -4.72 -16.03 3.57
C LEU A 18 -5.34 -16.95 2.51
N TYR A 19 -4.67 -18.05 2.16
CA TYR A 19 -5.19 -19.06 1.23
C TYR A 19 -6.57 -19.57 1.64
N GLN A 20 -6.76 -19.96 2.90
CA GLN A 20 -8.04 -20.44 3.41
C GLN A 20 -9.14 -19.37 3.27
N SER A 21 -8.81 -18.11 3.51
CA SER A 21 -9.74 -17.00 3.34
C SER A 21 -10.12 -16.78 1.87
N LEU A 22 -9.18 -16.94 0.95
CA LEU A 22 -9.42 -16.84 -0.49
C LEU A 22 -10.22 -18.06 -1.02
N ALA A 23 -9.90 -19.26 -0.57
CA ALA A 23 -10.62 -20.46 -0.94
C ALA A 23 -12.09 -20.48 -0.43
N SER A 24 -12.41 -19.64 0.56
CA SER A 24 -13.77 -19.50 1.11
C SER A 24 -14.58 -18.36 0.49
N GLN A 25 -14.03 -17.58 -0.46
CA GLN A 25 -14.74 -16.45 -1.07
C GLN A 25 -15.99 -16.90 -1.81
N THR A 26 -17.06 -16.08 -1.73
CA THR A 26 -18.32 -16.30 -2.48
C THR A 26 -18.18 -15.93 -3.95
N PHE A 27 -17.28 -15.03 -4.30
CA PHE A 27 -16.95 -14.63 -5.66
C PHE A 27 -15.74 -15.44 -6.15
N THR A 28 -15.88 -16.14 -7.27
CA THR A 28 -14.89 -17.11 -7.78
C THR A 28 -14.10 -16.64 -9.00
N ASP A 29 -14.51 -15.52 -9.64
CA ASP A 29 -13.83 -14.98 -10.82
C ASP A 29 -12.61 -14.14 -10.41
N PHE A 30 -11.60 -14.80 -9.81
CA PHE A 30 -10.35 -14.18 -9.42
C PHE A 30 -9.15 -15.13 -9.60
N GLU A 31 -7.96 -14.54 -9.69
CA GLU A 31 -6.69 -15.23 -9.54
C GLU A 31 -5.99 -14.75 -8.26
N TRP A 32 -5.21 -15.62 -7.62
CA TRP A 32 -4.27 -15.24 -6.57
C TRP A 32 -2.87 -15.20 -7.14
N LEU A 33 -2.32 -13.99 -7.31
CA LEU A 33 -0.98 -13.75 -7.82
C LEU A 33 -0.02 -13.46 -6.66
N LEU A 34 0.96 -14.36 -6.44
CA LEU A 34 1.99 -14.18 -5.43
C LEU A 34 3.33 -13.81 -6.10
N ILE A 35 3.96 -12.79 -5.55
CA ILE A 35 5.36 -12.48 -5.86
C ILE A 35 6.19 -12.66 -4.60
N ASP A 36 7.08 -13.63 -4.62
CA ASP A 36 8.07 -13.86 -3.57
C ASP A 36 9.30 -12.97 -3.81
N ASP A 37 9.52 -12.05 -2.90
CA ASP A 37 10.62 -11.09 -2.94
C ASP A 37 11.93 -11.69 -2.38
N GLY A 38 12.25 -12.93 -2.80
CA GLY A 38 13.50 -13.60 -2.49
C GLY A 38 13.56 -14.21 -1.08
N SER A 39 12.50 -14.92 -0.67
CA SER A 39 12.47 -15.63 0.61
C SER A 39 13.56 -16.69 0.73
N ALA A 40 14.10 -16.84 1.94
CA ALA A 40 15.06 -17.86 2.31
C ALA A 40 14.42 -19.00 3.14
N ASP A 41 13.16 -18.85 3.54
CA ASP A 41 12.37 -19.87 4.24
C ASP A 41 11.67 -20.82 3.24
N ASN A 42 10.80 -21.69 3.72
CA ASN A 42 10.07 -22.66 2.91
C ASN A 42 8.85 -22.06 2.17
N THR A 43 8.82 -20.76 1.88
CA THR A 43 7.71 -20.09 1.16
C THR A 43 7.39 -20.79 -0.16
N SER A 44 8.40 -21.12 -0.97
CA SER A 44 8.21 -21.78 -2.26
C SER A 44 7.51 -23.15 -2.11
N ASP A 45 7.97 -23.97 -1.17
CA ASP A 45 7.40 -25.31 -0.94
C ASP A 45 5.93 -25.23 -0.47
N VAL A 46 5.64 -24.29 0.43
CA VAL A 46 4.27 -24.04 0.90
C VAL A 46 3.37 -23.63 -0.27
N VAL A 47 3.78 -22.65 -1.10
CA VAL A 47 2.97 -22.21 -2.24
C VAL A 47 2.78 -23.32 -3.25
N GLN A 48 3.80 -24.15 -3.54
CA GLN A 48 3.69 -25.28 -4.44
C GLN A 48 2.69 -26.33 -3.93
N GLY A 49 2.64 -26.56 -2.61
CA GLY A 49 1.62 -27.39 -1.97
C GLY A 49 0.22 -26.85 -2.19
N LEU A 50 0.01 -25.53 -2.01
CA LEU A 50 -1.29 -24.87 -2.23
C LEU A 50 -1.73 -24.93 -3.71
N ILE A 51 -0.79 -24.79 -4.66
CA ILE A 51 -1.08 -24.95 -6.09
C ILE A 51 -1.56 -26.38 -6.37
N THR A 52 -0.93 -27.37 -5.75
CA THR A 52 -1.30 -28.79 -5.92
C THR A 52 -2.68 -29.12 -5.37
N GLU A 53 -3.14 -28.43 -4.31
CA GLU A 53 -4.52 -28.54 -3.79
C GLU A 53 -5.58 -28.10 -4.81
N ASN A 54 -5.24 -27.19 -5.73
CA ASN A 54 -6.06 -26.72 -6.87
C ASN A 54 -7.49 -26.23 -6.49
N LYS A 55 -7.66 -25.58 -5.32
CA LYS A 55 -8.96 -25.02 -4.89
C LYS A 55 -9.24 -23.65 -5.51
N ILE A 56 -8.19 -22.89 -5.80
CA ILE A 56 -8.25 -21.57 -6.45
C ILE A 56 -7.13 -21.46 -7.46
N SER A 57 -7.29 -20.55 -8.43
CA SER A 57 -6.24 -20.26 -9.42
C SER A 57 -5.09 -19.50 -8.75
N ILE A 58 -3.90 -20.10 -8.70
CA ILE A 58 -2.69 -19.51 -8.10
C ILE A 58 -1.61 -19.35 -9.18
N ARG A 59 -1.03 -18.15 -9.25
CA ARG A 59 0.19 -17.88 -10.03
C ARG A 59 1.28 -17.41 -9.08
N PHE A 60 2.46 -17.99 -9.21
CA PHE A 60 3.58 -17.77 -8.31
C PHE A 60 4.84 -17.41 -9.08
N HIS A 61 5.50 -16.31 -8.69
CA HIS A 61 6.78 -15.88 -9.23
C HIS A 61 7.74 -15.57 -8.10
N GLN A 62 9.00 -15.94 -8.29
CA GLN A 62 10.09 -15.58 -7.37
C GLN A 62 11.01 -14.56 -8.05
N CYS A 63 11.48 -13.59 -7.27
CA CYS A 63 12.43 -12.59 -7.73
C CYS A 63 13.51 -12.32 -6.66
N PRO A 64 14.66 -11.76 -7.03
CA PRO A 64 15.63 -11.28 -6.04
C PRO A 64 15.02 -10.25 -5.11
N ASN A 65 15.41 -10.26 -3.83
CA ASN A 65 14.87 -9.32 -2.85
C ASN A 65 15.15 -7.86 -3.24
N GLY A 66 14.08 -7.13 -3.52
CA GLY A 66 14.10 -5.74 -3.95
C GLY A 66 13.16 -4.82 -3.16
N GLY A 67 12.33 -5.40 -2.29
CA GLY A 67 11.34 -4.70 -1.48
C GLY A 67 9.93 -4.73 -2.07
N LYS A 68 8.93 -4.55 -1.19
CA LYS A 68 7.49 -4.68 -1.48
C LYS A 68 7.07 -3.91 -2.75
N HIS A 69 7.54 -2.69 -2.95
CA HIS A 69 7.16 -1.85 -4.10
C HIS A 69 7.60 -2.44 -5.45
N ARG A 70 8.77 -3.12 -5.52
CA ARG A 70 9.24 -3.81 -6.73
C ARG A 70 8.42 -5.06 -7.00
N ALA A 71 8.07 -5.81 -5.94
CA ALA A 71 7.15 -6.92 -6.04
C ALA A 71 5.76 -6.47 -6.54
N ILE A 72 5.25 -5.31 -6.07
CA ILE A 72 4.00 -4.73 -6.59
C ILE A 72 4.14 -4.38 -8.07
N ASN A 73 5.21 -3.69 -8.50
CA ASN A 73 5.45 -3.39 -9.92
C ASN A 73 5.48 -4.66 -10.78
N HIS A 74 6.12 -5.72 -10.27
CA HIS A 74 6.12 -7.01 -10.96
C HIS A 74 4.69 -7.58 -11.05
N GLY A 75 3.96 -7.62 -9.94
CA GLY A 75 2.58 -8.10 -9.90
C GLY A 75 1.65 -7.34 -10.84
N ILE A 76 1.79 -6.01 -10.95
CA ILE A 76 1.00 -5.18 -11.88
C ILE A 76 1.24 -5.59 -13.35
N ARG A 77 2.48 -5.92 -13.73
CA ARG A 77 2.80 -6.40 -15.09
C ARG A 77 2.17 -7.76 -15.37
N GLU A 78 2.20 -8.65 -14.37
CA GLU A 78 1.70 -10.03 -14.49
C GLU A 78 0.20 -10.18 -14.33
N ALA A 79 -0.48 -9.20 -13.67
CA ALA A 79 -1.90 -9.25 -13.35
C ALA A 79 -2.77 -9.44 -14.60
N GLN A 80 -3.73 -10.38 -14.53
CA GLN A 80 -4.69 -10.68 -15.61
C GLN A 80 -6.08 -10.11 -15.32
N GLY A 81 -6.39 -9.79 -14.05
CA GLY A 81 -7.66 -9.22 -13.64
C GLY A 81 -7.83 -7.76 -14.09
N GLU A 82 -9.07 -7.37 -14.30
CA GLU A 82 -9.47 -5.98 -14.53
C GLU A 82 -9.20 -5.11 -13.30
N LEU A 83 -9.33 -5.71 -12.11
CA LEU A 83 -9.02 -5.10 -10.83
C LEU A 83 -7.78 -5.73 -10.21
N PHE A 84 -6.98 -4.89 -9.58
CA PHE A 84 -5.78 -5.26 -8.84
C PHE A 84 -5.97 -4.93 -7.36
N PHE A 85 -5.97 -5.96 -6.53
CA PHE A 85 -6.22 -5.85 -5.09
C PHE A 85 -5.00 -6.36 -4.32
N ILE A 86 -4.31 -5.47 -3.64
CA ILE A 86 -3.14 -5.83 -2.82
C ILE A 86 -3.62 -6.37 -1.48
N VAL A 87 -3.25 -7.61 -1.17
CA VAL A 87 -3.49 -8.25 0.12
C VAL A 87 -2.17 -8.74 0.69
N ASP A 88 -1.77 -8.19 1.82
CA ASP A 88 -0.51 -8.53 2.48
C ASP A 88 -0.53 -9.99 3.01
N SER A 89 0.63 -10.63 3.05
CA SER A 89 0.76 -12.07 3.38
C SER A 89 0.37 -12.42 4.82
N ASP A 90 0.32 -11.43 5.72
CA ASP A 90 -0.07 -11.55 7.13
C ASP A 90 -1.55 -11.23 7.39
N ASP A 91 -2.31 -10.88 6.36
CA ASP A 91 -3.71 -10.46 6.45
C ASP A 91 -4.64 -11.49 5.79
N TRP A 92 -5.96 -11.29 5.87
CA TRP A 92 -6.96 -12.14 5.21
C TRP A 92 -8.24 -11.39 4.87
N LEU A 93 -9.12 -12.03 4.11
CA LEU A 93 -10.36 -11.42 3.63
C LEU A 93 -11.59 -12.05 4.29
N PRO A 94 -12.59 -11.27 4.74
CA PRO A 94 -13.95 -11.78 5.00
C PRO A 94 -14.51 -12.53 3.79
N LYS A 95 -15.39 -13.50 4.05
CA LYS A 95 -15.91 -14.44 3.04
C LYS A 95 -16.58 -13.78 1.83
N ASP A 96 -17.18 -12.61 1.99
CA ASP A 96 -17.91 -11.87 0.96
C ASP A 96 -17.16 -10.66 0.42
N SER A 97 -15.85 -10.57 0.67
CA SER A 97 -15.03 -9.41 0.32
C SER A 97 -14.95 -9.16 -1.18
N LEU A 98 -14.59 -10.19 -1.95
CA LEU A 98 -14.44 -10.05 -3.40
C LEU A 98 -15.79 -9.79 -4.09
N GLU A 99 -16.88 -10.39 -3.60
CA GLU A 99 -18.25 -10.13 -4.09
C GLU A 99 -18.64 -8.67 -3.81
N THR A 100 -18.35 -8.16 -2.61
CA THR A 100 -18.61 -6.77 -2.24
C THR A 100 -17.83 -5.80 -3.14
N ILE A 101 -16.54 -6.06 -3.36
CA ILE A 101 -15.68 -5.28 -4.24
C ILE A 101 -16.24 -5.27 -5.66
N ALA A 102 -16.58 -6.44 -6.22
CA ALA A 102 -17.16 -6.58 -7.54
C ALA A 102 -18.49 -5.81 -7.68
N LYS A 103 -19.39 -5.93 -6.68
CA LYS A 103 -20.67 -5.22 -6.64
C LYS A 103 -20.49 -3.69 -6.70
N TYR A 104 -19.63 -3.12 -5.87
CA TYR A 104 -19.41 -1.67 -5.89
C TYR A 104 -18.67 -1.22 -7.15
N TYR A 105 -17.76 -2.04 -7.69
CA TYR A 105 -17.09 -1.73 -8.94
C TYR A 105 -18.04 -1.68 -10.13
N GLU A 106 -19.01 -2.60 -10.25
CA GLU A 106 -20.01 -2.56 -11.32
C GLU A 106 -20.79 -1.23 -11.37
N THR A 107 -20.97 -0.56 -10.22
CA THR A 107 -21.68 0.74 -10.16
C THR A 107 -20.88 1.93 -10.72
N ILE A 108 -19.58 1.74 -10.98
CA ILE A 108 -18.67 2.79 -11.49
C ILE A 108 -17.88 2.38 -12.72
N LYS A 109 -18.07 1.17 -13.20
CA LYS A 109 -17.28 0.53 -14.24
C LYS A 109 -17.17 1.35 -15.53
N ASP A 110 -18.27 1.99 -15.94
CA ASP A 110 -18.33 2.77 -17.16
C ASP A 110 -17.85 4.22 -16.98
N ASP A 111 -17.68 4.69 -15.75
CA ASP A 111 -17.17 6.04 -15.45
C ASP A 111 -15.63 6.01 -15.38
N LYS A 112 -14.99 6.58 -16.41
CA LYS A 112 -13.52 6.66 -16.54
C LYS A 112 -12.87 7.61 -15.52
N SER A 113 -13.63 8.38 -14.76
CA SER A 113 -13.10 9.23 -13.69
C SER A 113 -12.74 8.44 -12.42
N PHE A 114 -13.15 7.16 -12.34
CA PHE A 114 -12.82 6.29 -11.23
C PHE A 114 -11.60 5.40 -11.53
N ALA A 115 -10.65 5.39 -10.59
CA ALA A 115 -9.55 4.44 -10.60
C ALA A 115 -9.93 3.06 -10.05
N GLY A 116 -11.05 2.95 -9.34
CA GLY A 116 -11.49 1.72 -8.69
C GLY A 116 -12.38 1.99 -7.48
N VAL A 117 -12.34 1.10 -6.51
CA VAL A 117 -13.13 1.15 -5.28
C VAL A 117 -12.25 0.94 -4.05
N SER A 118 -12.77 1.26 -2.86
CA SER A 118 -12.06 1.03 -1.60
C SER A 118 -13.04 0.70 -0.48
N GLY A 119 -12.70 -0.26 0.36
CA GLY A 119 -13.42 -0.58 1.59
C GLY A 119 -12.63 -0.23 2.84
N HIS A 120 -13.15 -0.61 4.00
CA HIS A 120 -12.45 -0.48 5.26
C HIS A 120 -11.62 -1.70 5.58
N ARG A 121 -10.49 -1.50 6.25
CA ARG A 121 -9.81 -2.57 6.99
C ARG A 121 -10.44 -2.73 8.37
N GLY A 122 -10.51 -3.94 8.84
CA GLY A 122 -10.92 -4.29 10.20
C GLY A 122 -9.81 -5.00 10.95
N TYR A 123 -9.92 -5.02 12.27
CA TYR A 123 -9.11 -5.89 13.12
C TYR A 123 -9.74 -7.28 13.24
N PRO A 124 -9.00 -8.30 13.75
CA PRO A 124 -9.54 -9.64 13.96
C PRO A 124 -10.77 -9.69 14.90
N ASP A 125 -10.93 -8.71 15.78
CA ASP A 125 -12.07 -8.56 16.68
C ASP A 125 -13.32 -7.96 16.03
N GLY A 126 -13.25 -7.61 14.73
CA GLY A 126 -14.33 -7.01 13.95
C GLY A 126 -14.43 -5.48 14.04
N SER A 127 -13.60 -4.82 14.85
CA SER A 127 -13.56 -3.35 14.89
C SER A 127 -12.90 -2.78 13.63
N ILE A 128 -13.33 -1.58 13.21
CA ILE A 128 -12.76 -0.90 12.04
C ILE A 128 -11.41 -0.26 12.40
N VAL A 129 -10.44 -0.39 11.49
CA VAL A 129 -9.17 0.35 11.59
C VAL A 129 -9.42 1.82 11.28
N GLY A 130 -9.36 2.68 12.28
CA GLY A 130 -9.60 4.12 12.14
C GLY A 130 -11.03 4.54 12.44
N SER A 131 -11.56 5.53 11.70
CA SER A 131 -12.83 6.17 12.05
C SER A 131 -14.07 5.56 11.38
N GLY A 132 -13.90 4.81 10.29
CA GLY A 132 -15.03 4.48 9.43
C GLY A 132 -15.67 5.72 8.77
N GLN A 133 -16.84 5.53 8.19
CA GLN A 133 -17.69 6.56 7.57
C GLN A 133 -19.17 6.27 7.89
N LYS A 134 -20.05 7.27 7.76
CA LYS A 134 -21.48 7.10 8.02
C LYS A 134 -22.27 6.77 6.76
N GLU A 135 -21.85 7.34 5.63
CA GLU A 135 -22.48 7.17 4.33
C GLU A 135 -22.25 5.74 3.81
N GLU A 136 -23.19 5.22 3.03
CA GLU A 136 -23.02 3.92 2.38
C GLU A 136 -21.79 3.90 1.49
N PHE A 137 -21.57 4.99 0.75
CA PHE A 137 -20.35 5.22 -0.01
C PHE A 137 -20.03 6.71 -0.15
N ILE A 138 -18.75 7.03 -0.40
CA ILE A 138 -18.24 8.37 -0.70
C ILE A 138 -17.41 8.28 -1.97
N ASP A 139 -17.72 9.11 -2.96
CA ASP A 139 -16.91 9.25 -4.17
C ASP A 139 -15.91 10.40 -3.99
N ALA A 140 -14.65 10.08 -3.81
CA ALA A 140 -13.58 11.03 -3.51
C ALA A 140 -12.22 10.54 -4.05
N ASN A 141 -11.25 11.43 -4.17
CA ASN A 141 -9.87 11.00 -4.36
C ASN A 141 -9.19 10.69 -3.01
N ALA A 142 -7.99 10.12 -3.05
CA ALA A 142 -7.28 9.68 -1.83
C ALA A 142 -6.93 10.83 -0.87
N LEU A 143 -6.85 12.07 -1.33
CA LEU A 143 -6.61 13.23 -0.49
C LEU A 143 -7.91 13.76 0.11
N GLU A 144 -8.99 13.84 -0.68
CA GLU A 144 -10.29 14.29 -0.21
C GLU A 144 -10.85 13.38 0.88
N ILE A 145 -10.77 12.05 0.73
CA ILE A 145 -11.27 11.12 1.76
C ILE A 145 -10.62 11.36 3.11
N ARG A 146 -9.32 11.73 3.12
CA ARG A 146 -8.54 12.00 4.34
C ARG A 146 -8.77 13.41 4.90
N TYR A 147 -8.78 14.43 4.05
CA TYR A 147 -8.71 15.82 4.49
C TYR A 147 -10.03 16.57 4.43
N LYS A 148 -10.97 16.14 3.58
CA LYS A 148 -12.32 16.72 3.47
C LYS A 148 -13.35 15.89 4.22
N PHE A 149 -13.32 14.56 4.08
CA PHE A 149 -14.26 13.66 4.72
C PHE A 149 -13.75 13.10 6.07
N HIS A 150 -12.49 13.38 6.43
CA HIS A 150 -11.86 13.01 7.70
C HIS A 150 -11.87 11.52 8.04
N VAL A 151 -11.94 10.65 7.03
CA VAL A 151 -11.81 9.21 7.22
C VAL A 151 -10.35 8.89 7.55
N THR A 152 -10.12 8.29 8.71
CA THR A 152 -8.80 7.91 9.22
C THR A 152 -8.61 6.39 9.20
N GLY A 153 -7.38 5.93 9.45
CA GLY A 153 -7.02 4.51 9.43
C GLY A 153 -6.65 4.03 8.02
N ASP A 154 -6.17 2.80 7.93
CA ASP A 154 -5.82 2.22 6.64
C ASP A 154 -7.08 1.76 5.91
N LEU A 155 -7.10 1.99 4.61
CA LEU A 155 -8.15 1.55 3.70
C LEU A 155 -7.58 0.46 2.78
N ASN A 156 -8.44 -0.27 2.12
CA ASN A 156 -8.04 -1.29 1.16
C ASN A 156 -8.47 -0.88 -0.24
N GLU A 157 -7.60 -0.14 -0.90
CA GLU A 157 -7.81 0.33 -2.26
C GLU A 157 -7.71 -0.84 -3.24
N VAL A 158 -8.67 -0.92 -4.15
CA VAL A 158 -8.73 -1.87 -5.26
C VAL A 158 -8.78 -1.07 -6.54
N PHE A 159 -7.70 -1.08 -7.29
CA PHE A 159 -7.55 -0.26 -8.48
C PHE A 159 -7.83 -1.03 -9.75
N ARG A 160 -8.24 -0.33 -10.81
CA ARG A 160 -8.17 -0.86 -12.17
C ARG A 160 -6.70 -1.18 -12.51
N THR A 161 -6.46 -2.38 -12.97
CA THR A 161 -5.10 -2.83 -13.34
C THR A 161 -4.49 -1.91 -14.42
N SER A 162 -5.30 -1.41 -15.36
CA SER A 162 -4.85 -0.47 -16.38
C SER A 162 -4.29 0.83 -15.78
N ILE A 163 -4.92 1.36 -14.73
CA ILE A 163 -4.44 2.56 -14.04
C ILE A 163 -3.18 2.26 -13.26
N MET A 164 -3.11 1.13 -12.56
CA MET A 164 -1.87 0.74 -11.86
C MET A 164 -0.67 0.61 -12.81
N ARG A 165 -0.89 0.20 -14.07
CA ARG A 165 0.15 0.18 -15.11
C ARG A 165 0.63 1.56 -15.54
N GLU A 166 -0.22 2.59 -15.46
CA GLU A 166 0.17 3.99 -15.74
C GLU A 166 0.98 4.61 -14.59
N TYR A 167 0.77 4.14 -13.35
CA TYR A 167 1.32 4.71 -12.12
C TYR A 167 2.19 3.69 -11.36
N SER A 168 3.32 3.32 -11.95
CA SER A 168 4.27 2.42 -11.28
C SER A 168 4.98 3.09 -10.09
N PHE A 169 5.38 2.27 -9.12
CA PHE A 169 6.24 2.73 -8.02
C PHE A 169 7.62 3.10 -8.55
N PRO A 170 8.20 4.24 -8.16
CA PRO A 170 9.57 4.54 -8.47
C PRO A 170 10.51 3.54 -7.79
N GLU A 171 11.55 3.14 -8.52
CA GLU A 171 12.58 2.24 -8.05
C GLU A 171 13.91 2.98 -8.02
N TYR A 172 14.46 3.17 -6.83
CA TYR A 172 15.76 3.79 -6.62
C TYR A 172 16.81 2.73 -6.30
N ASP A 173 18.01 2.88 -6.86
CA ASP A 173 19.10 1.95 -6.59
C ASP A 173 19.48 1.94 -5.12
N GLY A 174 19.59 0.74 -4.56
CA GLY A 174 19.92 0.53 -3.14
C GLY A 174 18.74 0.72 -2.17
N GLU A 175 17.59 1.26 -2.59
CA GLU A 175 16.41 1.41 -1.73
C GLU A 175 15.45 0.24 -1.87
N ARG A 176 14.92 -0.24 -0.74
CA ARG A 176 13.99 -1.38 -0.68
C ARG A 176 12.60 -1.02 -0.18
N PHE A 177 12.30 0.27 -0.08
CA PHE A 177 10.99 0.74 0.33
C PHE A 177 10.56 1.96 -0.48
N CYS A 178 9.29 1.98 -0.88
CA CYS A 178 8.63 3.16 -1.41
C CYS A 178 7.24 3.27 -0.75
N PRO A 179 6.88 4.45 -0.18
CA PRO A 179 5.56 4.63 0.41
C PRO A 179 4.44 4.45 -0.63
N GLU A 180 3.46 3.61 -0.35
CA GLU A 180 2.29 3.42 -1.23
C GLU A 180 1.53 4.74 -1.46
N ALA A 181 1.47 5.59 -0.44
CA ALA A 181 0.87 6.92 -0.52
C ALA A 181 1.43 7.79 -1.66
N LEU A 182 2.69 7.58 -2.08
CA LEU A 182 3.27 8.29 -3.22
C LEU A 182 2.47 8.01 -4.50
N VAL A 183 2.19 6.74 -4.75
CA VAL A 183 1.46 6.31 -5.96
C VAL A 183 -0.03 6.63 -5.83
N TRP A 184 -0.63 6.39 -4.66
CA TRP A 184 -2.04 6.72 -4.40
C TRP A 184 -2.32 8.23 -4.58
N ASN A 185 -1.43 9.09 -4.11
CA ASN A 185 -1.56 10.54 -4.29
C ASN A 185 -1.39 10.96 -5.75
N ARG A 186 -0.50 10.33 -6.51
CA ARG A 186 -0.36 10.58 -7.96
C ARG A 186 -1.65 10.19 -8.71
N ILE A 187 -2.23 9.02 -8.42
CA ILE A 187 -3.52 8.60 -8.98
C ILE A 187 -4.62 9.60 -8.59
N ALA A 188 -4.62 10.08 -7.34
CA ALA A 188 -5.59 11.03 -6.82
C ALA A 188 -5.60 12.40 -7.53
N THR A 189 -4.54 12.75 -8.26
CA THR A 189 -4.54 13.99 -9.06
C THR A 189 -5.49 13.94 -10.25
N LYS A 190 -5.85 12.75 -10.72
CA LYS A 190 -6.67 12.56 -11.93
C LYS A 190 -7.93 11.74 -11.67
N TYR A 191 -7.90 10.84 -10.70
CA TYR A 191 -8.95 9.86 -10.48
C TYR A 191 -9.48 9.90 -9.06
N LYS A 192 -10.73 9.44 -8.89
CA LYS A 192 -11.38 9.17 -7.61
C LYS A 192 -11.58 7.66 -7.41
N LEU A 193 -11.90 7.28 -6.18
CA LEU A 193 -12.36 5.95 -5.80
C LEU A 193 -13.77 6.07 -5.21
N ARG A 194 -14.56 5.00 -5.30
CA ARG A 194 -15.76 4.83 -4.50
C ARG A 194 -15.40 4.13 -3.20
N TYR A 195 -15.41 4.90 -2.10
CA TYR A 195 -15.17 4.40 -0.76
C TYR A 195 -16.49 3.90 -0.18
N PHE A 196 -16.66 2.60 -0.01
CA PHE A 196 -17.86 2.00 0.54
C PHE A 196 -17.69 1.63 2.02
N ASN A 197 -18.80 1.74 2.80
CA ASN A 197 -18.81 1.51 4.24
C ASN A 197 -18.96 0.02 4.57
N LYS A 198 -17.95 -0.80 4.25
CA LYS A 198 -17.90 -2.21 4.61
C LYS A 198 -16.47 -2.66 4.82
N VAL A 199 -16.25 -3.50 5.83
CA VAL A 199 -14.96 -4.16 6.06
C VAL A 199 -14.83 -5.29 5.05
N THR A 200 -13.81 -5.22 4.20
CA THR A 200 -13.48 -6.24 3.19
C THR A 200 -12.05 -6.75 3.32
N TYR A 201 -11.37 -6.40 4.39
CA TYR A 201 -9.97 -6.73 4.65
C TYR A 201 -9.73 -6.81 6.15
N ILE A 202 -9.10 -7.85 6.66
CA ILE A 202 -8.71 -7.97 8.06
C ILE A 202 -7.20 -7.85 8.17
N ALA A 203 -6.77 -6.80 8.89
CA ALA A 203 -5.38 -6.52 9.15
C ALA A 203 -4.95 -7.11 10.50
N ASP A 204 -3.87 -7.90 10.47
CA ASP A 204 -3.27 -8.50 11.66
C ASP A 204 -1.84 -7.96 11.84
N TYR A 205 -1.73 -6.84 12.53
CA TYR A 205 -0.44 -6.14 12.71
C TYR A 205 0.56 -6.97 13.48
N GLN A 206 1.56 -7.50 12.76
CA GLN A 206 2.59 -8.36 13.34
C GLN A 206 3.65 -7.55 14.09
N PRO A 207 4.12 -8.04 15.24
CA PRO A 207 5.32 -7.49 15.88
C PRO A 207 6.51 -7.54 14.91
N GLY A 208 7.20 -6.41 14.71
CA GLY A 208 8.33 -6.33 13.78
C GLY A 208 7.96 -6.12 12.30
N GLY A 209 6.66 -5.95 11.97
CA GLY A 209 6.21 -5.59 10.62
C GLY A 209 6.68 -4.21 10.14
N LEU A 210 6.42 -3.89 8.88
CA LEU A 210 6.79 -2.60 8.27
C LEU A 210 6.28 -1.40 9.06
N THR A 211 5.06 -1.46 9.56
CA THR A 211 4.43 -0.38 10.34
C THR A 211 5.21 -0.09 11.63
N ALA A 212 5.65 -1.14 12.34
CA ALA A 212 6.44 -1.01 13.57
C ALA A 212 7.82 -0.39 13.29
N ASN A 213 8.41 -0.63 12.11
CA ASN A 213 9.74 -0.19 11.72
C ASN A 213 9.73 0.98 10.74
N ILE A 214 8.60 1.65 10.53
CA ILE A 214 8.39 2.60 9.42
C ILE A 214 9.42 3.74 9.39
N VAL A 215 9.87 4.23 10.54
CA VAL A 215 10.88 5.30 10.60
C VAL A 215 12.21 4.79 10.06
N ARG A 216 12.67 3.63 10.53
CA ARG A 216 13.91 2.98 10.09
C ARG A 216 13.88 2.71 8.58
N VAL A 217 12.82 2.09 8.10
CA VAL A 217 12.65 1.74 6.68
C VAL A 217 12.68 2.99 5.78
N ARG A 218 12.09 4.10 6.26
CA ARG A 218 12.15 5.39 5.56
C ARG A 218 13.53 6.03 5.58
N MET A 219 14.30 5.85 6.66
CA MET A 219 15.70 6.32 6.76
C MET A 219 16.62 5.53 5.82
N GLU A 220 16.35 4.23 5.65
CA GLU A 220 17.07 3.34 4.72
C GLU A 220 16.65 3.54 3.25
N SER A 221 15.54 4.28 3.00
CA SER A 221 15.04 4.61 1.66
C SER A 221 14.73 6.11 1.55
N PRO A 222 15.78 6.96 1.65
CA PRO A 222 15.62 8.40 1.77
C PRO A 222 15.17 9.09 0.48
N LEU A 223 15.51 8.59 -0.73
CA LEU A 223 15.02 9.16 -1.99
C LEU A 223 13.52 8.95 -2.15
N ALA A 224 13.03 7.73 -1.96
CA ALA A 224 11.59 7.45 -2.01
C ALA A 224 10.82 8.25 -0.96
N SER A 225 11.38 8.33 0.27
CA SER A 225 10.77 9.09 1.36
C SER A 225 10.71 10.59 1.07
N THR A 226 11.81 11.19 0.61
CA THR A 226 11.87 12.63 0.28
C THR A 226 11.01 12.97 -0.93
N THR A 227 10.97 12.11 -1.95
CA THR A 227 10.08 12.26 -3.11
C THR A 227 8.62 12.29 -2.66
N CYS A 228 8.21 11.33 -1.82
CA CYS A 228 6.84 11.29 -1.31
C CYS A 228 6.45 12.58 -0.58
N TYR A 229 7.30 13.07 0.33
CA TYR A 229 7.01 14.30 1.08
C TYR A 229 7.09 15.55 0.22
N GLN A 230 7.99 15.59 -0.76
CA GLN A 230 8.08 16.71 -1.70
C GLN A 230 6.80 16.81 -2.54
N GLU A 231 6.31 15.69 -3.10
CA GLU A 231 5.07 15.68 -3.88
C GLU A 231 3.84 16.02 -3.01
N MET A 232 3.81 15.61 -1.73
CA MET A 232 2.73 16.02 -0.82
C MET A 232 2.60 17.54 -0.68
N LEU A 233 3.69 18.30 -0.82
CA LEU A 233 3.66 19.77 -0.73
C LEU A 233 2.99 20.42 -1.94
N THR A 234 2.93 19.73 -3.09
CA THR A 234 2.30 20.24 -4.31
C THR A 234 0.79 20.02 -4.34
N HIS A 235 0.27 19.08 -3.52
CA HIS A 235 -1.16 18.77 -3.48
C HIS A 235 -1.96 19.83 -2.71
N ASP A 236 -3.26 19.91 -3.01
CA ASP A 236 -4.21 20.72 -2.26
C ASP A 236 -4.62 20.01 -0.95
N ILE A 237 -3.81 20.20 0.08
CA ILE A 237 -3.99 19.64 1.41
C ILE A 237 -3.84 20.73 2.48
N PRO A 238 -4.40 20.55 3.69
CA PRO A 238 -4.31 21.54 4.76
C PRO A 238 -2.86 21.96 5.08
N LEU A 239 -2.63 23.25 5.34
CA LEU A 239 -1.29 23.79 5.61
C LEU A 239 -0.57 23.03 6.73
N LYS A 240 -1.29 22.61 7.78
CA LYS A 240 -0.74 21.77 8.87
C LYS A 240 -0.11 20.48 8.34
N GLN A 241 -0.69 19.87 7.31
CA GLN A 241 -0.16 18.64 6.70
C GLN A 241 1.05 18.96 5.80
N LYS A 242 1.02 20.09 5.08
CA LYS A 242 2.19 20.56 4.33
C LYS A 242 3.38 20.83 5.27
N VAL A 243 3.16 21.48 6.41
CA VAL A 243 4.22 21.68 7.42
C VAL A 243 4.79 20.36 7.92
N LYS A 244 3.92 19.37 8.24
CA LYS A 244 4.38 18.01 8.62
C LYS A 244 5.18 17.34 7.51
N ALA A 245 4.74 17.46 6.25
CA ALA A 245 5.45 16.91 5.11
C ALA A 245 6.83 17.56 4.94
N ALA A 246 6.93 18.90 5.05
CA ALA A 246 8.20 19.62 4.97
C ALA A 246 9.17 19.22 6.10
N ILE A 247 8.68 19.05 7.34
CA ILE A 247 9.50 18.57 8.46
C ILE A 247 10.04 17.16 8.15
N ASN A 248 9.18 16.23 7.72
CA ASN A 248 9.60 14.87 7.40
C ASN A 248 10.51 14.81 6.17
N TYR A 249 10.30 15.67 5.19
CA TYR A 249 11.25 15.80 4.08
C TYR A 249 12.68 16.06 4.61
N TRP A 250 12.87 17.07 5.45
CA TRP A 250 14.18 17.40 6.01
C TRP A 250 14.71 16.31 6.95
N ARG A 251 13.82 15.61 7.68
CA ARG A 251 14.17 14.47 8.53
C ARG A 251 14.84 13.35 7.75
N PHE A 252 14.29 13.00 6.58
CA PHE A 252 14.80 11.89 5.76
C PHE A 252 15.83 12.36 4.72
N ALA A 253 15.81 13.61 4.29
CA ALA A 253 16.88 14.19 3.46
C ALA A 253 18.25 14.13 4.15
N ALA A 254 18.28 14.17 5.50
CA ALA A 254 19.48 14.01 6.27
C ALA A 254 20.11 12.60 6.19
N CYS A 255 19.36 11.61 5.67
CA CYS A 255 19.83 10.22 5.47
C CYS A 255 20.43 10.01 4.07
N LEU A 256 20.32 10.99 3.15
CA LEU A 256 20.82 10.81 1.78
C LEU A 256 22.33 10.64 1.75
N PRO A 257 22.84 9.69 0.98
CA PRO A 257 24.28 9.53 0.78
C PRO A 257 24.92 10.79 0.19
N ALA A 258 26.18 11.03 0.51
CA ALA A 258 26.94 12.13 -0.07
C ALA A 258 26.93 12.04 -1.61
N GLY A 259 26.67 13.16 -2.27
CA GLY A 259 26.58 13.23 -3.74
C GLY A 259 25.19 12.90 -4.32
N THR A 260 24.24 12.45 -3.49
CA THR A 260 22.86 12.21 -3.94
C THR A 260 22.05 13.52 -3.87
N THR A 261 21.35 13.84 -4.95
CA THR A 261 20.51 15.04 -5.02
C THR A 261 19.09 14.71 -4.55
N ALA A 262 18.65 15.34 -3.46
CA ALA A 262 17.27 15.28 -3.02
C ALA A 262 16.33 16.02 -4.00
N PRO A 263 15.06 15.61 -4.12
CA PRO A 263 14.04 16.40 -4.82
C PRO A 263 13.97 17.82 -4.25
N GLN A 264 13.98 18.83 -5.10
CA GLN A 264 14.06 20.23 -4.64
C GLN A 264 12.74 20.69 -4.00
N LEU A 265 12.85 21.40 -2.88
CA LEU A 265 11.74 22.13 -2.27
C LEU A 265 11.81 23.62 -2.58
N PRO A 266 10.65 24.32 -2.68
CA PRO A 266 10.60 25.76 -2.61
C PRO A 266 11.32 26.28 -1.37
N TRP A 267 12.10 27.35 -1.53
CA TRP A 267 13.02 27.89 -0.52
C TRP A 267 12.35 28.19 0.83
N TYR A 268 11.08 28.60 0.84
CA TYR A 268 10.35 28.93 2.07
C TYR A 268 10.10 27.73 2.99
N TRP A 269 10.14 26.48 2.49
CA TRP A 269 10.06 25.27 3.32
C TRP A 269 11.34 24.97 4.12
N ARG A 270 12.43 25.74 3.87
CA ARG A 270 13.66 25.65 4.69
C ARG A 270 13.41 26.03 6.15
N ILE A 271 12.37 26.81 6.46
CA ILE A 271 11.97 27.11 7.83
C ILE A 271 11.69 25.85 8.66
N CYS A 272 11.28 24.75 8.04
CA CYS A 272 11.03 23.47 8.70
C CYS A 272 12.29 22.61 8.91
N GLN A 273 13.43 23.00 8.29
CA GLN A 273 14.68 22.23 8.33
C GLN A 273 15.22 21.99 9.76
N PRO A 274 15.31 22.99 10.66
CA PRO A 274 15.83 22.76 12.01
C PRO A 274 15.05 21.69 12.77
N ILE A 275 13.72 21.68 12.64
CA ILE A 275 12.84 20.69 13.29
C ILE A 275 13.08 19.31 12.69
N GLY A 276 13.15 19.20 11.35
CA GLY A 276 13.42 17.94 10.67
C GLY A 276 14.75 17.33 11.09
N LEU A 277 15.82 18.14 11.16
CA LEU A 277 17.14 17.69 11.61
C LEU A 277 17.17 17.27 13.10
N LEU A 278 16.41 17.96 13.95
CA LEU A 278 16.24 17.56 15.36
C LEU A 278 15.56 16.19 15.46
N MET A 279 14.49 15.97 14.69
CA MET A 279 13.80 14.67 14.64
C MET A 279 14.72 13.57 14.13
N HIS A 280 15.50 13.83 13.07
CA HIS A 280 16.50 12.88 12.56
C HIS A 280 17.52 12.47 13.63
N ARG A 281 18.07 13.43 14.38
CA ARG A 281 19.01 13.13 15.49
C ARG A 281 18.37 12.26 16.56
N ARG A 282 17.13 12.54 16.92
CA ARG A 282 16.36 11.71 17.89
C ARG A 282 16.16 10.29 17.36
N ASP A 283 15.83 10.12 16.06
CA ASP A 283 15.67 8.80 15.46
C ASP A 283 16.96 7.98 15.53
N LEU A 284 18.10 8.59 15.21
CA LEU A 284 19.41 7.93 15.33
C LEU A 284 19.68 7.45 16.75
N GLN A 285 19.31 8.23 17.78
CA GLN A 285 19.45 7.82 19.18
C GLN A 285 18.55 6.63 19.52
N ILE A 286 17.29 6.62 19.06
CA ILE A 286 16.35 5.52 19.31
C ILE A 286 16.78 4.23 18.62
N LEU A 287 17.34 4.32 17.42
CA LEU A 287 17.77 3.15 16.64
C LEU A 287 19.13 2.59 17.07
N ALA A 288 19.90 3.34 17.89
CA ALA A 288 21.19 2.91 18.45
C ALA A 288 21.03 2.10 19.75
N HIS A 289 19.82 2.05 20.33
CA HIS A 289 19.44 1.26 21.51
C HIS A 289 18.47 0.15 21.12
#